data_13f5ea79e83d39beb399c6240d5a2955
#
_entry.id   13f5ea79e83d39beb399c6240d5a2955
#
_cell.length_a   1.000
_cell.length_b   1.000
_cell.length_c   1.000
_cell.angle_alpha   90.00
_cell.angle_beta   90.00
_cell.angle_gamma   90.00
#
_symmetry.space_group_name_H-M   'P 1'
#
loop_
_entity.id
_entity.type
_entity.pdbx_description
1 polymer ?
#
loop_
_entity_poly.entity_id
_entity_poly.type
_entity_poly.pdbx_seq_one_letter_code
_entity_poly.pdbx_strand_id
1 'polypeptide(L)'
;KKFLGTLIMLRPRIIPCLLVKNGGLVKTVNFSSPKYVGDPINAVRIFNEKEVDELMVLDIDATVHGREPDYNLIKNLAAECRMPLSYGGGVKSVEQIERIISLGVEKVALSSVAIQKPDLVTQAAEHVGSQSIVVVIDVKKSPNLGDYEVFTHNGSKATGLRPELLVRQMEQLGAGEVVINSIDRDGAMKGYDMYLVARVREATALPLTVLGGAGSLNNISSLIRAYGIIGAGAGSLFVFKGVYRAVLINYPNRFDKDLLIRQAN
;
A
#
# COMPACT_ATOMS: atom_id res chain seq x y z
N LYS A 1 17.73 -34.33 20.13
CA LYS A 1 17.98 -33.25 19.14
C LYS A 1 16.76 -32.36 19.14
N LYS A 2 16.84 -31.20 19.87
CA LYS A 2 15.80 -30.18 19.87
C LYS A 2 15.88 -29.44 18.52
N PHE A 3 14.83 -29.52 17.73
CA PHE A 3 14.61 -28.59 16.62
C PHE A 3 14.41 -27.20 17.24
N LEU A 4 15.42 -26.35 17.16
CA LEU A 4 15.22 -24.91 17.28
C LEU A 4 14.51 -24.47 16.00
N GLY A 5 13.18 -24.41 16.06
CA GLY A 5 12.42 -23.71 15.04
C GLY A 5 12.89 -22.26 15.05
N THR A 6 13.44 -21.81 13.95
CA THR A 6 13.73 -20.39 13.74
C THR A 6 12.40 -19.64 13.89
N LEU A 7 12.20 -18.98 15.03
CA LEU A 7 11.11 -18.04 15.19
C LEU A 7 11.30 -17.00 14.09
N ILE A 8 10.49 -17.02 13.06
CA ILE A 8 10.40 -15.93 12.11
C ILE A 8 9.85 -14.75 12.91
N MET A 9 10.74 -13.92 13.44
CA MET A 9 10.34 -12.69 14.11
C MET A 9 9.70 -11.81 13.06
N LEU A 10 8.38 -11.65 13.14
CA LEU A 10 7.66 -10.65 12.37
C LEU A 10 8.32 -9.30 12.61
N ARG A 11 8.65 -8.61 11.52
CA ARG A 11 9.33 -7.31 11.55
C ARG A 11 8.43 -6.24 10.94
N PRO A 12 8.55 -4.98 11.37
CA PRO A 12 7.98 -3.87 10.62
C PRO A 12 8.57 -3.84 9.20
N ARG A 13 7.76 -3.45 8.23
CA ARG A 13 8.13 -3.38 6.82
C ARG A 13 8.12 -1.92 6.37
N ILE A 14 9.14 -1.50 5.62
CA ILE A 14 9.20 -0.19 4.98
C ILE A 14 8.89 -0.42 3.50
N ILE A 15 7.75 0.08 3.03
CA ILE A 15 7.15 -0.30 1.75
C ILE A 15 7.10 0.91 0.81
N PRO A 16 7.97 1.00 -0.21
CA PRO A 16 7.77 1.97 -1.27
C PRO A 16 6.46 1.71 -2.00
N CYS A 17 5.65 2.77 -2.18
CA CYS A 17 4.42 2.74 -2.95
C CYS A 17 4.57 3.55 -4.23
N LEU A 18 4.45 2.89 -5.37
CA LEU A 18 4.55 3.44 -6.70
C LEU A 18 3.16 3.57 -7.32
N LEU A 19 2.86 4.75 -7.87
CA LEU A 19 1.62 4.99 -8.59
C LEU A 19 1.88 4.95 -10.07
N VAL A 20 1.10 4.16 -10.81
CA VAL A 20 1.15 4.09 -12.27
C VAL A 20 -0.05 4.83 -12.86
N LYS A 21 0.20 5.63 -13.87
CA LYS A 21 -0.78 6.31 -14.69
C LYS A 21 -0.32 6.31 -16.14
N ASN A 22 -1.17 5.85 -17.08
CA ASN A 22 -0.82 5.75 -18.49
C ASN A 22 0.53 5.03 -18.75
N GLY A 23 0.81 3.95 -18.02
CA GLY A 23 2.04 3.18 -18.14
C GLY A 23 3.29 3.80 -17.52
N GLY A 24 3.24 5.04 -17.04
CA GLY A 24 4.35 5.74 -16.39
C GLY A 24 4.17 5.91 -14.89
N LEU A 25 5.29 6.10 -14.17
CA LEU A 25 5.21 6.42 -12.75
C LEU A 25 4.83 7.89 -12.54
N VAL A 26 3.92 8.09 -11.58
CA VAL A 26 3.51 9.42 -11.17
C VAL A 26 3.54 9.57 -9.65
N LYS A 27 3.57 10.80 -9.18
CA LYS A 27 3.30 11.18 -7.79
C LYS A 27 2.24 12.25 -7.75
N THR A 28 1.33 12.12 -6.78
CA THR A 28 0.21 13.01 -6.52
C THR A 28 0.40 13.80 -5.23
N VAL A 29 -0.43 14.79 -5.03
CA VAL A 29 -0.65 15.46 -3.74
C VAL A 29 -2.15 15.47 -3.51
N ASN A 30 -2.60 14.89 -2.41
CA ASN A 30 -4.02 14.73 -2.07
C ASN A 30 -4.83 14.12 -3.24
N PHE A 31 -4.26 13.09 -3.90
CA PHE A 31 -4.82 12.39 -5.08
C PHE A 31 -5.04 13.28 -6.31
N SER A 32 -4.40 14.43 -6.35
CA SER A 32 -4.51 15.40 -7.44
C SER A 32 -3.14 15.73 -8.06
N SER A 33 -3.16 16.47 -9.18
CA SER A 33 -1.95 17.01 -9.82
C SER A 33 -0.84 15.97 -10.06
N PRO A 34 -1.11 14.86 -10.79
CA PRO A 34 -0.13 13.82 -11.04
C PRO A 34 1.08 14.38 -11.78
N LYS A 35 2.26 14.23 -11.18
CA LYS A 35 3.56 14.60 -11.78
C LYS A 35 4.25 13.32 -12.23
N TYR A 36 4.65 13.24 -13.49
CA TYR A 36 5.47 12.14 -14.00
C TYR A 36 6.85 12.12 -13.34
N VAL A 37 7.29 10.95 -12.94
CA VAL A 37 8.55 10.76 -12.21
C VAL A 37 9.45 9.66 -12.78
N GLY A 38 9.04 8.96 -13.84
CA GLY A 38 9.90 8.00 -14.51
C GLY A 38 9.20 6.74 -14.99
N ASP A 39 10.02 5.79 -15.40
CA ASP A 39 9.61 4.46 -15.85
C ASP A 39 9.47 3.48 -14.68
N PRO A 40 8.38 2.68 -14.61
CA PRO A 40 8.16 1.75 -13.50
C PRO A 40 9.21 0.63 -13.42
N ILE A 41 9.66 0.09 -14.55
CA ILE A 41 10.63 -1.01 -14.57
C ILE A 41 11.99 -0.53 -14.06
N ASN A 42 12.44 0.65 -14.50
CA ASN A 42 13.67 1.25 -14.00
C ASN A 42 13.62 1.53 -12.50
N ALA A 43 12.47 1.96 -12.00
CA ALA A 43 12.29 2.16 -10.56
C ALA A 43 12.41 0.85 -9.78
N VAL A 44 11.80 -0.24 -10.26
CA VAL A 44 11.92 -1.57 -9.65
C VAL A 44 13.37 -2.02 -9.59
N ARG A 45 14.16 -1.84 -10.67
CA ARG A 45 15.61 -2.16 -10.68
C ARG A 45 16.36 -1.43 -9.58
N ILE A 46 16.10 -0.13 -9.42
CA ILE A 46 16.76 0.66 -8.39
C ILE A 46 16.34 0.19 -6.99
N PHE A 47 15.06 -0.17 -6.78
CA PHE A 47 14.61 -0.71 -5.50
C PHE A 47 15.16 -2.11 -5.21
N ASN A 48 15.40 -2.96 -6.23
CA ASN A 48 16.12 -4.22 -6.06
C ASN A 48 17.53 -4.01 -5.51
N GLU A 49 18.28 -3.06 -6.08
CA GLU A 49 19.63 -2.73 -5.63
C GLU A 49 19.66 -2.19 -4.18
N LYS A 50 18.54 -1.62 -3.75
CA LYS A 50 18.39 -1.06 -2.39
C LYS A 50 17.82 -2.06 -1.38
N GLU A 51 17.54 -3.30 -1.79
CA GLU A 51 17.03 -4.38 -0.94
C GLU A 51 15.81 -3.95 -0.10
N VAL A 52 14.78 -3.40 -0.76
CA VAL A 52 13.56 -2.97 -0.08
C VAL A 52 12.78 -4.17 0.48
N ASP A 53 12.03 -3.96 1.56
CA ASP A 53 11.34 -5.05 2.26
C ASP A 53 10.17 -5.62 1.46
N GLU A 54 9.45 -4.76 0.77
CA GLU A 54 8.27 -5.06 -0.07
C GLU A 54 8.05 -3.87 -1.00
N LEU A 55 7.44 -4.09 -2.17
CA LEU A 55 7.09 -3.04 -3.13
C LEU A 55 5.60 -3.09 -3.45
N MET A 56 4.93 -1.96 -3.40
CA MET A 56 3.53 -1.82 -3.81
C MET A 56 3.43 -0.98 -5.08
N VAL A 57 2.73 -1.49 -6.10
CA VAL A 57 2.46 -0.79 -7.36
C VAL A 57 0.96 -0.68 -7.57
N LEU A 58 0.46 0.55 -7.69
CA LEU A 58 -0.97 0.83 -7.86
C LEU A 58 -1.22 1.57 -9.17
N ASP A 59 -1.96 0.94 -10.11
CA ASP A 59 -2.49 1.63 -11.29
C ASP A 59 -3.73 2.44 -10.89
N ILE A 60 -3.53 3.74 -10.74
CA ILE A 60 -4.56 4.66 -10.27
C ILE A 60 -5.58 5.03 -11.34
N ASP A 61 -5.30 4.70 -12.60
CA ASP A 61 -6.13 5.05 -13.74
C ASP A 61 -7.10 3.93 -14.15
N ALA A 62 -6.72 2.66 -13.93
CA ALA A 62 -7.44 1.52 -14.46
C ALA A 62 -8.90 1.48 -14.00
N THR A 63 -9.16 1.64 -12.70
CA THR A 63 -10.53 1.65 -12.14
C THR A 63 -11.35 2.83 -12.64
N VAL A 64 -10.77 4.02 -12.68
CA VAL A 64 -11.48 5.26 -13.10
C VAL A 64 -11.93 5.19 -14.55
N HIS A 65 -11.10 4.61 -15.42
CA HIS A 65 -11.40 4.47 -16.85
C HIS A 65 -12.05 3.11 -17.21
N GLY A 66 -12.40 2.30 -16.21
CA GLY A 66 -13.01 1.00 -16.42
C GLY A 66 -12.10 -0.05 -17.07
N ARG A 67 -10.78 0.20 -17.14
CA ARG A 67 -9.80 -0.70 -17.75
C ARG A 67 -9.53 -1.93 -16.88
N GLU A 68 -9.11 -3.00 -17.52
CA GLU A 68 -8.54 -4.18 -16.84
C GLU A 68 -7.09 -3.92 -16.37
N PRO A 69 -6.55 -4.77 -15.49
CA PRO A 69 -5.14 -4.74 -15.15
C PRO A 69 -4.26 -4.86 -16.38
N ASP A 70 -3.18 -4.09 -16.43
CA ASP A 70 -2.18 -4.20 -17.51
C ASP A 70 -1.26 -5.41 -17.25
N TYR A 71 -1.67 -6.56 -17.76
CA TYR A 71 -0.95 -7.83 -17.56
C TYR A 71 0.46 -7.84 -18.15
N ASN A 72 0.72 -7.04 -19.21
CA ASN A 72 2.06 -6.92 -19.78
C ASN A 72 2.98 -6.13 -18.83
N LEU A 73 2.51 -5.02 -18.30
CA LEU A 73 3.23 -4.28 -17.27
C LEU A 73 3.46 -5.13 -16.03
N ILE A 74 2.43 -5.83 -15.54
CA ILE A 74 2.52 -6.70 -14.36
C ILE A 74 3.56 -7.78 -14.56
N LYS A 75 3.55 -8.47 -15.71
CA LYS A 75 4.54 -9.50 -16.06
C LYS A 75 5.96 -8.95 -16.03
N ASN A 76 6.18 -7.77 -16.61
CA ASN A 76 7.50 -7.14 -16.66
C ASN A 76 7.95 -6.69 -15.25
N LEU A 77 7.05 -6.13 -14.43
CA LEU A 77 7.33 -5.79 -13.05
C LEU A 77 7.73 -7.01 -12.22
N ALA A 78 6.94 -8.09 -12.31
CA ALA A 78 7.18 -9.32 -11.57
C ALA A 78 8.48 -10.02 -12.01
N ALA A 79 8.79 -10.00 -13.30
CA ALA A 79 10.04 -10.58 -13.83
C ALA A 79 11.29 -9.82 -13.33
N GLU A 80 11.19 -8.52 -13.11
CA GLU A 80 12.29 -7.69 -12.62
C GLU A 80 12.38 -7.68 -11.09
N CYS A 81 11.24 -7.84 -10.38
CA CYS A 81 11.14 -7.67 -8.93
C CYS A 81 11.72 -8.87 -8.18
N ARG A 82 12.63 -8.62 -7.23
CA ARG A 82 13.25 -9.65 -6.36
C ARG A 82 12.75 -9.61 -4.92
N MET A 83 11.93 -8.63 -4.59
CA MET A 83 11.25 -8.50 -3.30
C MET A 83 9.77 -8.82 -3.45
N PRO A 84 9.03 -9.07 -2.36
CA PRO A 84 7.59 -9.20 -2.38
C PRO A 84 6.93 -8.03 -3.13
N LEU A 85 6.09 -8.35 -4.13
CA LEU A 85 5.40 -7.39 -4.97
C LEU A 85 3.90 -7.44 -4.71
N SER A 86 3.32 -6.28 -4.39
CA SER A 86 1.87 -6.08 -4.36
C SER A 86 1.42 -5.25 -5.57
N TYR A 87 0.37 -5.67 -6.26
CA TYR A 87 -0.21 -4.92 -7.38
C TYR A 87 -1.70 -4.65 -7.16
N GLY A 88 -2.16 -3.45 -7.52
CA GLY A 88 -3.58 -3.06 -7.52
C GLY A 88 -3.92 -2.13 -8.68
N GLY A 89 -5.20 -2.12 -9.02
CA GLY A 89 -5.77 -1.29 -10.09
C GLY A 89 -6.48 -2.11 -11.17
N GLY A 90 -7.75 -1.79 -11.43
CA GLY A 90 -8.56 -2.40 -12.47
C GLY A 90 -9.10 -3.81 -12.17
N VAL A 91 -8.77 -4.40 -11.02
CA VAL A 91 -9.19 -5.76 -10.63
C VAL A 91 -10.68 -5.79 -10.31
N LYS A 92 -11.42 -6.78 -10.88
CA LYS A 92 -12.88 -6.89 -10.76
C LYS A 92 -13.37 -8.33 -10.55
N SER A 93 -12.53 -9.35 -10.71
CA SER A 93 -12.92 -10.76 -10.59
C SER A 93 -11.81 -11.63 -10.01
N VAL A 94 -12.17 -12.85 -9.58
CA VAL A 94 -11.24 -13.86 -9.05
C VAL A 94 -10.25 -14.31 -10.13
N GLU A 95 -10.72 -14.50 -11.37
CA GLU A 95 -9.87 -14.94 -12.49
C GLU A 95 -8.75 -13.91 -12.78
N GLN A 96 -9.06 -12.61 -12.64
CA GLN A 96 -8.05 -11.58 -12.77
C GLN A 96 -7.02 -11.64 -11.64
N ILE A 97 -7.47 -11.92 -10.40
CA ILE A 97 -6.60 -12.09 -9.24
C ILE A 97 -5.67 -13.29 -9.45
N GLU A 98 -6.22 -14.45 -9.79
CA GLU A 98 -5.43 -15.66 -10.09
C GLU A 98 -4.40 -15.41 -11.19
N ARG A 99 -4.81 -14.71 -12.25
CA ARG A 99 -3.90 -14.35 -13.35
C ARG A 99 -2.77 -13.45 -12.87
N ILE A 100 -3.03 -12.45 -12.05
CA ILE A 100 -2.00 -11.56 -11.49
C ILE A 100 -1.01 -12.36 -10.63
N ILE A 101 -1.51 -13.23 -9.74
CA ILE A 101 -0.67 -14.10 -8.92
C ILE A 101 0.18 -15.05 -9.79
N SER A 102 -0.41 -15.64 -10.85
CA SER A 102 0.32 -16.54 -11.76
C SER A 102 1.46 -15.84 -12.52
N LEU A 103 1.44 -14.52 -12.66
CA LEU A 103 2.52 -13.73 -13.24
C LEU A 103 3.68 -13.47 -12.28
N GLY A 104 3.59 -13.89 -11.00
CA GLY A 104 4.63 -13.74 -9.98
C GLY A 104 4.42 -12.59 -8.99
N VAL A 105 3.23 -12.00 -8.97
CA VAL A 105 2.84 -11.04 -7.91
C VAL A 105 2.44 -11.81 -6.66
N GLU A 106 2.87 -11.39 -5.48
CA GLU A 106 2.55 -12.08 -4.22
C GLU A 106 1.23 -11.64 -3.62
N LYS A 107 0.86 -10.37 -3.78
CA LYS A 107 -0.36 -9.81 -3.21
C LYS A 107 -1.14 -8.99 -4.22
N VAL A 108 -2.44 -9.12 -4.22
CA VAL A 108 -3.34 -8.30 -5.03
C VAL A 108 -4.08 -7.30 -4.13
N ALA A 109 -3.94 -6.03 -4.47
CA ALA A 109 -4.55 -4.93 -3.73
C ALA A 109 -5.90 -4.55 -4.33
N LEU A 110 -6.96 -4.70 -3.54
CA LEU A 110 -8.35 -4.39 -3.88
C LEU A 110 -8.78 -3.12 -3.14
N SER A 111 -9.31 -2.12 -3.84
CA SER A 111 -9.85 -0.91 -3.23
C SER A 111 -11.34 -0.78 -3.55
N SER A 112 -11.71 -0.03 -4.58
CA SER A 112 -13.11 0.25 -4.92
C SER A 112 -13.96 -1.01 -5.08
N VAL A 113 -13.40 -2.08 -5.65
CA VAL A 113 -14.13 -3.34 -5.86
C VAL A 113 -14.46 -4.05 -4.54
N ALA A 114 -13.60 -3.98 -3.53
CA ALA A 114 -13.86 -4.57 -2.22
C ALA A 114 -15.08 -3.93 -1.53
N ILE A 115 -15.36 -2.66 -1.85
CA ILE A 115 -16.53 -1.94 -1.34
C ILE A 115 -17.76 -2.22 -2.19
N GLN A 116 -17.61 -2.28 -3.52
CA GLN A 116 -18.73 -2.47 -4.46
C GLN A 116 -19.23 -3.93 -4.51
N LYS A 117 -18.31 -4.89 -4.33
CA LYS A 117 -18.54 -6.33 -4.37
C LYS A 117 -17.79 -7.00 -3.23
N PRO A 118 -18.23 -6.86 -1.98
CA PRO A 118 -17.50 -7.38 -0.81
C PRO A 118 -17.24 -8.89 -0.88
N ASP A 119 -18.19 -9.67 -1.44
CA ASP A 119 -18.07 -11.12 -1.60
C ASP A 119 -16.84 -11.53 -2.45
N LEU A 120 -16.34 -10.63 -3.29
CA LEU A 120 -15.11 -10.89 -4.06
C LEU A 120 -13.90 -11.12 -3.14
N VAL A 121 -13.86 -10.46 -1.97
CA VAL A 121 -12.77 -10.64 -1.00
C VAL A 121 -12.75 -12.07 -0.47
N THR A 122 -13.94 -12.61 -0.11
CA THR A 122 -14.09 -14.00 0.36
C THR A 122 -13.71 -14.98 -0.74
N GLN A 123 -14.30 -14.83 -1.92
CA GLN A 123 -14.02 -15.71 -3.06
C GLN A 123 -12.53 -15.71 -3.42
N ALA A 124 -11.89 -14.54 -3.45
CA ALA A 124 -10.47 -14.44 -3.72
C ALA A 124 -9.62 -15.10 -2.63
N ALA A 125 -9.96 -14.89 -1.34
CA ALA A 125 -9.25 -15.48 -0.23
C ALA A 125 -9.34 -17.04 -0.24
N GLU A 126 -10.46 -17.59 -0.66
CA GLU A 126 -10.65 -19.03 -0.83
C GLU A 126 -9.81 -19.61 -1.99
N HIS A 127 -9.61 -18.85 -3.07
CA HIS A 127 -8.90 -19.32 -4.26
C HIS A 127 -7.37 -19.17 -4.17
N VAL A 128 -6.90 -18.02 -3.70
CA VAL A 128 -5.45 -17.71 -3.69
C VAL A 128 -4.85 -17.60 -2.29
N GLY A 129 -5.66 -17.77 -1.25
CA GLY A 129 -5.27 -17.62 0.16
C GLY A 129 -5.38 -16.17 0.64
N SER A 130 -5.85 -16.00 1.89
CA SER A 130 -6.01 -14.68 2.51
C SER A 130 -4.75 -13.84 2.48
N GLN A 131 -3.56 -14.44 2.68
CA GLN A 131 -2.27 -13.76 2.68
C GLN A 131 -1.96 -13.01 1.37
N SER A 132 -2.62 -13.39 0.27
CA SER A 132 -2.46 -12.75 -1.05
C SER A 132 -3.48 -11.63 -1.31
N ILE A 133 -4.43 -11.40 -0.40
CA ILE A 133 -5.47 -10.38 -0.57
C ILE A 133 -5.23 -9.22 0.38
N VAL A 134 -4.98 -8.05 -0.22
CA VAL A 134 -4.80 -6.78 0.48
C VAL A 134 -5.97 -5.86 0.17
N VAL A 135 -6.60 -5.28 1.18
CA VAL A 135 -7.65 -4.26 0.96
C VAL A 135 -7.09 -2.88 1.23
N VAL A 136 -7.12 -2.02 0.21
CA VAL A 136 -6.70 -0.62 0.31
C VAL A 136 -7.92 0.26 0.58
N ILE A 137 -7.88 0.97 1.69
CA ILE A 137 -8.95 1.85 2.16
C ILE A 137 -8.45 3.29 2.11
N ASP A 138 -8.94 4.04 1.13
CA ASP A 138 -8.63 5.46 0.98
C ASP A 138 -9.57 6.29 1.84
N VAL A 139 -9.01 7.11 2.72
CA VAL A 139 -9.76 7.84 3.75
C VAL A 139 -9.47 9.32 3.69
N LYS A 140 -10.51 10.11 3.86
CA LYS A 140 -10.43 11.56 3.93
C LYS A 140 -11.32 12.08 5.07
N LYS A 141 -10.96 13.21 5.67
CA LYS A 141 -11.86 13.92 6.57
C LYS A 141 -13.07 14.43 5.80
N SER A 142 -14.26 14.13 6.30
CA SER A 142 -15.51 14.49 5.64
C SER A 142 -16.39 15.32 6.57
N PRO A 143 -16.82 16.50 6.12
CA PRO A 143 -17.79 17.28 6.88
C PRO A 143 -19.12 16.57 7.09
N ASN A 144 -19.50 15.68 6.15
CA ASN A 144 -20.79 14.97 6.19
C ASN A 144 -20.89 13.99 7.36
N LEU A 145 -19.78 13.32 7.71
CA LEU A 145 -19.72 12.41 8.86
C LEU A 145 -19.14 13.07 10.11
N GLY A 146 -18.69 14.33 10.02
CA GLY A 146 -18.00 15.05 11.09
C GLY A 146 -16.64 14.44 11.47
N ASP A 147 -16.13 13.50 10.67
CA ASP A 147 -14.91 12.75 10.93
C ASP A 147 -14.37 12.11 9.64
N TYR A 148 -13.77 10.91 9.73
CA TYR A 148 -13.24 10.17 8.57
C TYR A 148 -14.32 9.45 7.77
N GLU A 149 -14.17 9.49 6.46
CA GLU A 149 -15.01 8.81 5.49
C GLU A 149 -14.14 8.08 4.47
N VAL A 150 -14.60 6.90 4.06
CA VAL A 150 -13.95 6.12 2.99
C VAL A 150 -14.35 6.67 1.63
N PHE A 151 -13.38 6.77 0.74
CA PHE A 151 -13.55 7.22 -0.64
C PHE A 151 -13.11 6.14 -1.64
N THR A 152 -13.66 6.20 -2.84
CA THR A 152 -13.30 5.35 -3.98
C THR A 152 -12.99 6.19 -5.21
N HIS A 153 -12.58 5.53 -6.31
CA HIS A 153 -12.32 6.21 -7.61
C HIS A 153 -11.36 7.39 -7.44
N ASN A 154 -10.15 7.12 -6.91
CA ASN A 154 -9.12 8.14 -6.65
C ASN A 154 -9.63 9.29 -5.77
N GLY A 155 -10.36 8.96 -4.71
CA GLY A 155 -10.86 9.95 -3.76
C GLY A 155 -11.98 10.86 -4.27
N SER A 156 -12.55 10.56 -5.45
CA SER A 156 -13.62 11.36 -6.05
C SER A 156 -15.03 10.99 -5.59
N LYS A 157 -15.20 9.77 -5.04
CA LYS A 157 -16.52 9.23 -4.68
C LYS A 157 -16.57 8.91 -3.19
N ALA A 158 -17.33 9.69 -2.44
CA ALA A 158 -17.66 9.42 -1.04
C ALA A 158 -18.56 8.19 -0.94
N THR A 159 -18.34 7.35 0.08
CA THR A 159 -19.09 6.10 0.26
C THR A 159 -20.10 6.14 1.40
N GLY A 160 -20.02 7.13 2.29
CA GLY A 160 -20.78 7.17 3.53
C GLY A 160 -20.28 6.19 4.61
N LEU A 161 -19.19 5.45 4.35
CA LEU A 161 -18.67 4.44 5.27
C LEU A 161 -17.57 5.01 6.16
N ARG A 162 -17.58 4.62 7.42
CA ARG A 162 -16.48 4.86 8.35
C ARG A 162 -15.39 3.81 8.18
N PRO A 163 -14.10 4.18 8.21
CA PRO A 163 -13.00 3.23 7.99
C PRO A 163 -12.98 2.09 9.01
N GLU A 164 -13.35 2.31 10.26
CA GLU A 164 -13.37 1.29 11.31
C GLU A 164 -14.43 0.19 11.05
N LEU A 165 -15.56 0.56 10.48
CA LEU A 165 -16.61 -0.40 10.12
C LEU A 165 -16.20 -1.22 8.92
N LEU A 166 -15.62 -0.55 7.91
CA LEU A 166 -15.18 -1.24 6.70
C LEU A 166 -14.02 -2.20 7.00
N VAL A 167 -13.06 -1.84 7.82
CA VAL A 167 -11.92 -2.70 8.13
C VAL A 167 -12.36 -3.97 8.86
N ARG A 168 -13.32 -3.89 9.78
CA ARG A 168 -13.92 -5.05 10.44
C ARG A 168 -14.63 -5.97 9.44
N GLN A 169 -15.38 -5.38 8.53
CA GLN A 169 -16.04 -6.13 7.47
C GLN A 169 -15.02 -6.87 6.58
N MET A 170 -13.93 -6.22 6.18
CA MET A 170 -12.89 -6.83 5.35
C MET A 170 -12.18 -7.97 6.09
N GLU A 171 -11.93 -7.83 7.39
CA GLU A 171 -11.40 -8.90 8.24
C GLU A 171 -12.33 -10.12 8.26
N GLN A 172 -13.62 -9.93 8.46
CA GLN A 172 -14.63 -10.98 8.45
C GLN A 172 -14.74 -11.67 7.09
N LEU A 173 -14.52 -10.94 6.00
CA LEU A 173 -14.55 -11.46 4.63
C LEU A 173 -13.26 -12.19 4.22
N GLY A 174 -12.24 -12.22 5.09
CA GLY A 174 -11.03 -13.00 4.85
C GLY A 174 -9.89 -12.24 4.19
N ALA A 175 -9.90 -10.90 4.21
CA ALA A 175 -8.73 -10.12 3.82
C ALA A 175 -7.51 -10.51 4.67
N GLY A 176 -6.33 -10.59 4.06
CA GLY A 176 -5.09 -10.94 4.76
C GLY A 176 -4.30 -9.75 5.28
N GLU A 177 -4.54 -8.58 4.71
CA GLU A 177 -3.89 -7.32 5.10
C GLU A 177 -4.77 -6.13 4.74
N VAL A 178 -4.67 -5.07 5.52
CA VAL A 178 -5.30 -3.77 5.23
C VAL A 178 -4.22 -2.71 5.01
N VAL A 179 -4.39 -1.93 3.96
CA VAL A 179 -3.64 -0.68 3.75
C VAL A 179 -4.58 0.48 4.02
N ILE A 180 -4.30 1.27 5.03
CA ILE A 180 -5.02 2.51 5.28
C ILE A 180 -4.25 3.69 4.67
N ASN A 181 -4.90 4.44 3.81
CA ASN A 181 -4.29 5.54 3.07
C ASN A 181 -5.03 6.85 3.37
N SER A 182 -4.31 7.81 3.93
CA SER A 182 -4.85 9.14 4.22
C SER A 182 -4.72 10.03 2.99
N ILE A 183 -5.84 10.32 2.31
CA ILE A 183 -5.89 11.21 1.14
C ILE A 183 -5.38 12.61 1.50
N ASP A 184 -5.80 13.14 2.65
CA ASP A 184 -5.41 14.48 3.12
C ASP A 184 -3.91 14.60 3.40
N ARG A 185 -3.22 13.48 3.58
CA ARG A 185 -1.78 13.42 3.82
C ARG A 185 -0.98 12.96 2.61
N ASP A 186 -1.65 12.41 1.57
CA ASP A 186 -0.96 11.90 0.38
C ASP A 186 -0.07 12.95 -0.26
N GLY A 187 1.20 12.62 -0.50
CA GLY A 187 2.20 13.49 -1.10
C GLY A 187 2.56 14.75 -0.30
N ALA A 188 1.88 15.03 0.83
CA ALA A 188 2.11 16.23 1.64
C ALA A 188 3.42 16.17 2.44
N MET A 189 3.94 14.97 2.72
CA MET A 189 5.20 14.74 3.47
C MET A 189 5.21 15.36 4.87
N LYS A 190 4.06 15.42 5.55
CA LYS A 190 3.86 16.05 6.88
C LYS A 190 3.67 15.04 8.02
N GLY A 191 4.02 13.78 7.80
CA GLY A 191 3.81 12.67 8.73
C GLY A 191 2.48 11.95 8.53
N TYR A 192 2.42 10.70 9.00
CA TYR A 192 1.21 9.88 8.96
C TYR A 192 0.08 10.49 9.78
N ASP A 193 -1.16 10.15 9.46
CA ASP A 193 -2.33 10.48 10.26
C ASP A 193 -2.46 9.49 11.44
N MET A 194 -1.73 9.75 12.52
CA MET A 194 -1.65 8.84 13.67
C MET A 194 -3.01 8.66 14.38
N TYR A 195 -3.90 9.64 14.28
CA TYR A 195 -5.24 9.52 14.84
C TYR A 195 -6.10 8.53 14.04
N LEU A 196 -6.05 8.61 12.70
CA LEU A 196 -6.68 7.62 11.82
C LEU A 196 -6.12 6.23 12.05
N VAL A 197 -4.78 6.11 12.16
CA VAL A 197 -4.10 4.82 12.40
C VAL A 197 -4.57 4.19 13.71
N ALA A 198 -4.65 4.96 14.81
CA ALA A 198 -5.10 4.47 16.10
C ALA A 198 -6.51 3.86 16.01
N ARG A 199 -7.44 4.58 15.40
CA ARG A 199 -8.83 4.12 15.23
C ARG A 199 -8.95 2.85 14.41
N VAL A 200 -8.20 2.76 13.31
CA VAL A 200 -8.20 1.56 12.46
C VAL A 200 -7.55 0.39 13.19
N ARG A 201 -6.44 0.64 13.92
CA ARG A 201 -5.75 -0.42 14.67
C ARG A 201 -6.62 -1.01 15.78
N GLU A 202 -7.42 -0.20 16.45
CA GLU A 202 -8.39 -0.66 17.45
C GLU A 202 -9.53 -1.49 16.85
N ALA A 203 -9.79 -1.31 15.56
CA ALA A 203 -10.91 -1.97 14.87
C ALA A 203 -10.56 -3.34 14.27
N THR A 204 -9.27 -3.70 14.10
CA THR A 204 -8.85 -4.94 13.43
C THR A 204 -7.57 -5.52 14.02
N ALA A 205 -7.43 -6.84 13.97
CA ALA A 205 -6.18 -7.55 14.27
C ALA A 205 -5.33 -7.85 13.02
N LEU A 206 -5.84 -7.59 11.83
CA LEU A 206 -5.11 -7.84 10.58
C LEU A 206 -3.75 -7.13 10.52
N PRO A 207 -2.77 -7.67 9.78
CA PRO A 207 -1.63 -6.90 9.33
C PRO A 207 -2.07 -5.56 8.75
N LEU A 208 -1.48 -4.47 9.25
CA LEU A 208 -1.83 -3.11 8.85
C LEU A 208 -0.64 -2.43 8.20
N THR A 209 -0.86 -1.86 7.03
CA THR A 209 0.08 -0.95 6.37
C THR A 209 -0.52 0.45 6.32
N VAL A 210 0.27 1.46 6.66
CA VAL A 210 -0.13 2.86 6.69
C VAL A 210 0.50 3.60 5.52
N LEU A 211 -0.30 4.30 4.74
CA LEU A 211 0.11 5.08 3.58
C LEU A 211 -0.44 6.51 3.68
N GLY A 212 0.25 7.45 3.04
CA GLY A 212 -0.10 8.87 3.05
C GLY A 212 0.57 9.65 4.18
N GLY A 213 1.48 10.53 3.80
CA GLY A 213 2.08 11.52 4.70
C GLY A 213 3.54 11.33 5.08
N ALA A 214 4.15 10.16 4.90
CA ALA A 214 5.57 9.96 5.22
C ALA A 214 6.46 10.97 4.48
N GLY A 215 7.19 11.79 5.22
CA GLY A 215 8.09 12.81 4.71
C GLY A 215 9.53 12.66 5.19
N SER A 216 9.77 11.80 6.17
CA SER A 216 11.09 11.53 6.73
C SER A 216 11.16 10.14 7.34
N LEU A 217 12.36 9.64 7.56
CA LEU A 217 12.58 8.40 8.30
C LEU A 217 12.09 8.50 9.75
N ASN A 218 12.09 9.69 10.34
CA ASN A 218 11.53 9.91 11.68
C ASN A 218 10.01 9.65 11.72
N ASN A 219 9.27 9.94 10.65
CA ASN A 219 7.84 9.59 10.59
C ASN A 219 7.65 8.09 10.60
N ILE A 220 8.49 7.34 9.86
CA ILE A 220 8.50 5.87 9.85
C ILE A 220 8.84 5.32 11.24
N SER A 221 9.91 5.82 11.86
CA SER A 221 10.31 5.42 13.21
C SER A 221 9.21 5.67 14.23
N SER A 222 8.54 6.82 14.17
CA SER A 222 7.43 7.14 15.09
C SER A 222 6.25 6.19 14.92
N LEU A 223 5.92 5.80 13.68
CA LEU A 223 4.87 4.82 13.41
C LEU A 223 5.24 3.44 13.97
N ILE A 224 6.47 2.98 13.72
CA ILE A 224 6.96 1.68 14.21
C ILE A 224 7.02 1.67 15.74
N ARG A 225 7.47 2.77 16.37
CA ARG A 225 7.50 2.91 17.85
C ARG A 225 6.11 2.80 18.46
N ALA A 226 5.11 3.35 17.80
CA ALA A 226 3.74 3.34 18.32
C ALA A 226 3.05 1.98 18.19
N TYR A 227 3.37 1.20 17.13
CA TYR A 227 2.60 0.01 16.77
C TYR A 227 3.43 -1.27 16.58
N GLY A 228 4.75 -1.21 16.68
CA GLY A 228 5.63 -2.37 16.54
C GLY A 228 5.58 -2.96 15.12
N ILE A 229 4.98 -4.14 14.98
CA ILE A 229 4.87 -4.86 13.70
C ILE A 229 3.80 -4.20 12.82
N ILE A 230 4.24 -3.31 11.94
CA ILE A 230 3.38 -2.55 11.03
C ILE A 230 4.08 -2.34 9.68
N GLY A 231 3.30 -2.16 8.61
CA GLY A 231 3.79 -1.70 7.33
C GLY A 231 3.84 -0.17 7.28
N ALA A 232 5.02 0.39 7.02
CA ALA A 232 5.22 1.82 6.82
C ALA A 232 5.33 2.13 5.32
N GLY A 233 4.19 2.45 4.70
CA GLY A 233 4.11 2.77 3.28
C GLY A 233 4.54 4.21 3.00
N ALA A 234 5.36 4.42 1.96
CA ALA A 234 5.77 5.74 1.55
C ALA A 234 5.94 5.86 0.03
N GLY A 235 5.42 6.94 -0.53
CA GLY A 235 5.56 7.25 -1.95
C GLY A 235 6.61 8.33 -2.18
N SER A 236 6.23 9.58 -1.93
CA SER A 236 7.04 10.77 -2.23
C SER A 236 8.39 10.77 -1.53
N LEU A 237 8.48 10.24 -0.30
CA LEU A 237 9.72 10.13 0.46
C LEU A 237 10.81 9.36 -0.30
N PHE A 238 10.44 8.30 -1.02
CA PHE A 238 11.38 7.43 -1.72
C PHE A 238 11.61 7.79 -3.18
N VAL A 239 10.86 8.76 -3.70
CA VAL A 239 10.96 9.21 -5.11
C VAL A 239 11.59 10.60 -5.23
N PHE A 240 11.43 11.44 -4.21
CA PHE A 240 11.96 12.80 -4.22
C PHE A 240 13.08 13.00 -3.21
N LYS A 241 14.04 13.87 -3.57
CA LYS A 241 15.12 14.28 -2.67
C LYS A 241 15.27 15.79 -2.65
N GLY A 242 15.55 16.32 -1.45
CA GLY A 242 15.86 17.72 -1.23
C GLY A 242 14.64 18.65 -1.31
N VAL A 243 14.87 19.92 -1.00
CA VAL A 243 13.83 20.97 -0.93
C VAL A 243 13.13 21.17 -2.28
N TYR A 244 13.87 21.03 -3.37
CA TYR A 244 13.34 21.20 -4.73
C TYR A 244 12.62 19.96 -5.27
N ARG A 245 12.49 18.89 -4.46
CA ARG A 245 11.82 17.64 -4.85
C ARG A 245 12.36 17.11 -6.19
N ALA A 246 13.69 17.06 -6.33
CA ALA A 246 14.32 16.42 -7.48
C ALA A 246 13.96 14.92 -7.49
N VAL A 247 13.66 14.36 -8.67
CA VAL A 247 13.35 12.93 -8.81
C VAL A 247 14.66 12.16 -8.60
N LEU A 248 14.74 11.46 -7.49
CA LEU A 248 15.85 10.60 -7.14
C LEU A 248 15.35 9.48 -6.24
N ILE A 249 15.26 8.26 -6.78
CA ILE A 249 14.84 7.09 -6.00
C ILE A 249 15.87 6.84 -4.89
N ASN A 250 15.38 6.82 -3.67
CA ASN A 250 16.18 6.60 -2.48
C ASN A 250 15.45 5.66 -1.50
N TYR A 251 16.21 5.01 -0.62
CA TYR A 251 15.67 4.11 0.40
C TYR A 251 16.74 3.93 1.47
N PRO A 252 16.40 3.78 2.75
CA PRO A 252 17.37 3.55 3.79
C PRO A 252 18.15 2.26 3.54
N ASN A 253 19.47 2.27 3.73
CA ASN A 253 20.27 1.06 3.66
C ASN A 253 19.94 0.13 4.84
N ARG A 254 20.47 -1.09 4.83
CA ARG A 254 20.19 -2.11 5.84
C ARG A 254 20.54 -1.63 7.27
N PHE A 255 21.67 -0.95 7.42
CA PHE A 255 22.08 -0.43 8.71
C PHE A 255 21.11 0.64 9.24
N ASP A 256 20.70 1.59 8.38
CA ASP A 256 19.74 2.62 8.74
C ASP A 256 18.38 2.01 9.08
N LYS A 257 17.92 0.99 8.34
CA LYS A 257 16.68 0.25 8.66
C LYS A 257 16.75 -0.43 10.03
N ASP A 258 17.81 -1.16 10.28
CA ASP A 258 18.00 -1.86 11.56
C ASP A 258 18.07 -0.87 12.73
N LEU A 259 18.70 0.29 12.54
CA LEU A 259 18.74 1.36 13.53
C LEU A 259 17.36 1.95 13.79
N LEU A 260 16.58 2.24 12.74
CA LEU A 260 15.20 2.71 12.84
C LEU A 260 14.32 1.76 13.65
N ILE A 261 14.42 0.45 13.38
CA ILE A 261 13.64 -0.58 14.06
C ILE A 261 14.08 -0.75 15.52
N ARG A 262 15.40 -0.75 15.80
CA ARG A 262 15.92 -0.87 17.17
C ARG A 262 15.59 0.35 18.04
N GLN A 263 15.57 1.55 17.46
CA GLN A 263 15.21 2.77 18.20
C GLN A 263 13.69 2.88 18.45
N ALA A 264 12.92 2.07 17.78
CA ALA A 264 11.47 2.03 17.93
C ALA A 264 11.03 0.99 19.01
N ASN A 265 11.86 0.04 19.33
CA ASN A 265 11.67 -0.96 20.39
C ASN A 265 12.33 -0.46 21.70
#